data_803f2fc5e8e5cf8cf782fc5970377041
#
_entry.id   803f2fc5e8e5cf8cf782fc5970377041
#
_cell.length_a   1.000
_cell.length_b   1.000
_cell.length_c   1.000
_cell.angle_alpha   90.00
_cell.angle_beta   90.00
_cell.angle_gamma   90.00
#
_symmetry.space_group_name_H-M   'P 1'
#
loop_
_entity.id
_entity.type
_entity.pdbx_description
1 polymer ?
#
loop_
_entity_poly.entity_id
_entity_poly.type
_entity_poly.pdbx_seq_one_letter_code
_entity_poly.pdbx_strand_id
1 'polypeptide(L)'
;MIIFSKALADQATVWKALRASETCENLPPDLVRFSGMARPVVMWNLTRQCNLSCDHCYLDARGEARDELGLEEGTRLIDDLAEMKIPVLIFTGGEPLLSKNLYAYAFHAREVGLGTALSTNGTLITPEVARLLAEAKIRYVGVSLDSPRPEAHDEFRGVAGAHARALQGIRNAREAGLKTGLRVTLTRDNWFEIPALLDLALEENIPRFCLYHLVPTGRGAGIVEKDVTPEQRRSVIKLLAEAAVELKDREIEILTTDSPMDGAYLLELLKDDPRCETVRQLLTNAGGCSTGSKVANINHRGDVHPCHFMPQVVVGNVRERSFRDIWIDNPSPELKALREMRSNLKGACGSCEYLDLCGGCRQKAFHFLGDMMEEDPTCILEKNPQSRVPGSPTTL
;
A
#
# COMPACT_ATOMS: atom_id res chain seq x y z
N MET A 1 3.26 -5.08 3.60
CA MET A 1 4.19 -3.94 3.76
C MET A 1 5.35 -4.38 4.64
N ILE A 2 6.56 -4.28 4.13
CA ILE A 2 7.80 -4.66 4.82
C ILE A 2 8.59 -3.38 5.10
N ILE A 3 8.76 -3.02 6.38
CA ILE A 3 9.48 -1.82 6.79
C ILE A 3 10.92 -2.23 7.13
N PHE A 4 11.84 -2.07 6.17
CA PHE A 4 13.25 -2.43 6.32
C PHE A 4 13.94 -1.65 7.44
N SER A 5 13.73 -0.33 7.52
CA SER A 5 14.28 0.51 8.56
C SER A 5 13.88 0.04 9.96
N LYS A 6 12.63 -0.43 10.15
CA LYS A 6 12.18 -0.98 11.41
C LYS A 6 12.79 -2.37 11.68
N ALA A 7 12.81 -3.24 10.66
CA ALA A 7 13.29 -4.61 10.80
C ALA A 7 14.81 -4.67 11.08
N LEU A 8 15.59 -3.79 10.46
CA LEU A 8 17.05 -3.85 10.45
C LEU A 8 17.74 -2.82 11.36
N ALA A 9 17.07 -1.70 11.65
CA ALA A 9 17.65 -0.57 12.41
C ALA A 9 16.75 -0.03 13.54
N ASP A 10 15.61 -0.67 13.80
CA ASP A 10 14.57 -0.25 14.78
C ASP A 10 14.06 1.20 14.59
N GLN A 11 14.11 1.68 13.36
CA GLN A 11 13.64 3.02 12.99
C GLN A 11 12.21 2.99 12.47
N ALA A 12 11.37 3.93 12.92
CA ALA A 12 10.01 4.08 12.46
C ALA A 12 9.55 5.54 12.66
N THR A 13 9.66 6.36 11.63
CA THR A 13 9.33 7.79 11.67
C THR A 13 7.83 8.04 11.43
N VAL A 14 7.36 7.73 10.23
CA VAL A 14 5.96 7.92 9.84
C VAL A 14 5.04 6.91 10.52
N TRP A 15 5.50 5.69 10.71
CA TRP A 15 4.74 4.65 11.42
C TRP A 15 4.41 5.07 12.86
N LYS A 16 5.35 5.70 13.58
CA LYS A 16 5.08 6.29 14.91
C LYS A 16 4.05 7.41 14.85
N ALA A 17 4.10 8.28 13.83
CA ALA A 17 3.13 9.36 13.66
C ALA A 17 1.72 8.85 13.36
N LEU A 18 1.58 7.78 12.58
CA LEU A 18 0.29 7.14 12.32
C LEU A 18 -0.31 6.50 13.59
N ARG A 19 0.52 6.14 14.57
CA ARG A 19 0.11 5.57 15.86
C ARG A 19 -0.08 6.60 16.98
N ALA A 20 0.30 7.84 16.80
CA ALA A 20 0.41 8.86 17.87
C ALA A 20 -0.89 9.19 18.66
N SER A 21 -2.02 8.58 18.32
CA SER A 21 -3.27 8.69 19.10
C SER A 21 -3.51 7.52 20.07
N GLU A 22 -2.63 6.52 20.10
CA GLU A 22 -2.80 5.33 20.94
C GLU A 22 -1.82 5.38 22.11
N THR A 23 -2.31 5.69 23.32
CA THR A 23 -1.61 5.39 24.57
C THR A 23 -1.63 3.87 24.74
N CYS A 24 -0.51 3.21 24.41
CA CYS A 24 -0.41 1.74 24.35
C CYS A 24 -0.34 1.03 25.70
N GLU A 25 -0.43 1.74 26.83
CA GLU A 25 -0.05 1.16 28.13
C GLU A 25 -1.03 0.15 28.73
N ASN A 26 -2.26 0.00 28.18
CA ASN A 26 -3.26 -0.96 28.68
C ASN A 26 -4.18 -1.57 27.61
N LEU A 27 -3.70 -1.72 26.36
CA LEU A 27 -4.53 -2.31 25.30
C LEU A 27 -4.42 -3.85 25.29
N PRO A 28 -5.53 -4.56 25.03
CA PRO A 28 -5.50 -6.00 24.76
C PRO A 28 -4.49 -6.35 23.64
N PRO A 29 -3.89 -7.56 23.66
CA PRO A 29 -2.84 -7.94 22.70
C PRO A 29 -3.22 -7.81 21.21
N ASP A 30 -4.51 -7.96 20.89
CA ASP A 30 -5.08 -7.76 19.56
C ASP A 30 -5.13 -6.27 19.15
N LEU A 31 -5.17 -5.35 20.11
CA LEU A 31 -5.14 -3.91 19.90
C LEU A 31 -3.71 -3.32 19.87
N VAL A 32 -2.71 -4.09 20.31
CA VAL A 32 -1.28 -3.69 20.22
C VAL A 32 -0.78 -3.70 18.77
N ARG A 33 -1.39 -4.50 17.89
CA ARG A 33 -1.07 -4.48 16.46
C ARG A 33 -1.66 -3.24 15.78
N PHE A 34 -0.88 -2.61 14.88
CA PHE A 34 -1.34 -1.42 14.12
C PHE A 34 -2.63 -1.69 13.34
N SER A 35 -2.76 -2.87 12.75
CA SER A 35 -3.97 -3.32 12.04
C SER A 35 -4.23 -4.79 12.30
N GLY A 36 -5.48 -5.19 12.23
CA GLY A 36 -5.93 -6.55 12.41
C GLY A 36 -7.27 -6.79 11.74
N MET A 37 -7.81 -8.00 11.87
CA MET A 37 -9.07 -8.37 11.25
C MET A 37 -10.23 -7.47 11.71
N ALA A 38 -10.32 -7.17 13.00
CA ALA A 38 -11.35 -6.29 13.54
C ALA A 38 -11.10 -4.79 13.22
N ARG A 39 -9.87 -4.43 12.88
CA ARG A 39 -9.44 -3.05 12.67
C ARG A 39 -8.52 -2.95 11.46
N PRO A 40 -9.04 -3.10 10.22
CA PRO A 40 -8.22 -2.97 9.02
C PRO A 40 -7.79 -1.52 8.78
N VAL A 41 -6.70 -1.33 8.05
CA VAL A 41 -6.45 -0.06 7.35
C VAL A 41 -7.47 0.04 6.23
N VAL A 42 -8.21 1.13 6.16
CA VAL A 42 -9.21 1.35 5.12
C VAL A 42 -8.69 2.37 4.11
N MET A 43 -8.67 1.97 2.84
CA MET A 43 -8.41 2.86 1.71
C MET A 43 -9.74 3.21 1.05
N TRP A 44 -10.04 4.51 0.94
CA TRP A 44 -11.27 4.97 0.30
C TRP A 44 -10.94 5.72 -0.99
N ASN A 45 -11.31 5.11 -2.11
CA ASN A 45 -11.23 5.74 -3.43
C ASN A 45 -12.40 6.72 -3.57
N LEU A 46 -12.18 7.99 -3.20
CA LEU A 46 -13.22 9.02 -3.17
C LEU A 46 -13.83 9.30 -4.54
N THR A 47 -13.01 9.20 -5.59
CA THR A 47 -13.39 9.54 -6.96
C THR A 47 -12.62 8.70 -7.96
N ARG A 48 -13.17 8.54 -9.17
CA ARG A 48 -12.42 8.05 -10.34
C ARG A 48 -11.84 9.17 -11.19
N GLN A 49 -12.13 10.44 -10.88
CA GLN A 49 -11.50 11.56 -11.58
C GLN A 49 -10.01 11.61 -11.29
N CYS A 50 -9.22 11.90 -12.30
CA CYS A 50 -7.79 12.15 -12.16
C CYS A 50 -7.34 13.16 -13.22
N ASN A 51 -6.43 14.02 -12.83
CA ASN A 51 -5.76 14.96 -13.73
C ASN A 51 -4.49 14.38 -14.38
N LEU A 52 -4.19 13.10 -14.13
CA LEU A 52 -3.11 12.32 -14.75
C LEU A 52 -3.67 11.09 -15.48
N SER A 53 -2.85 10.47 -16.33
CA SER A 53 -3.20 9.32 -17.17
C SER A 53 -2.19 8.18 -17.08
N CYS A 54 -1.76 7.84 -15.85
CA CYS A 54 -0.69 6.88 -15.57
C CYS A 54 -0.92 5.49 -16.19
N ASP A 55 0.12 4.89 -16.77
CA ASP A 55 0.08 3.57 -17.39
C ASP A 55 -0.29 2.45 -16.40
N HIS A 56 0.19 2.54 -15.17
CA HIS A 56 0.00 1.53 -14.11
C HIS A 56 -1.25 1.75 -13.24
N CYS A 57 -2.16 2.65 -13.61
CA CYS A 57 -3.29 3.03 -12.75
C CYS A 57 -4.18 1.83 -12.42
N TYR A 58 -4.24 1.43 -11.16
CA TYR A 58 -5.01 0.28 -10.69
C TYR A 58 -6.53 0.48 -10.74
N LEU A 59 -7.00 1.75 -10.75
CA LEU A 59 -8.41 2.10 -10.85
C LEU A 59 -8.90 2.30 -12.28
N ASP A 60 -7.98 2.37 -13.25
CA ASP A 60 -8.31 2.92 -14.56
C ASP A 60 -9.05 4.27 -14.44
N ALA A 61 -8.48 5.15 -13.62
CA ALA A 61 -9.09 6.45 -13.31
C ALA A 61 -9.18 7.31 -14.57
N ARG A 62 -10.41 7.69 -14.94
CA ARG A 62 -10.76 8.52 -16.11
C ARG A 62 -12.12 9.18 -15.88
N GLY A 63 -12.34 10.29 -16.60
CA GLY A 63 -13.65 10.86 -16.81
C GLY A 63 -14.22 11.63 -15.63
N GLU A 64 -15.55 11.72 -15.63
CA GLU A 64 -16.31 12.52 -14.69
C GLU A 64 -16.63 11.78 -13.40
N ALA A 65 -16.83 12.53 -12.32
CA ALA A 65 -17.39 12.03 -11.08
C ALA A 65 -18.83 11.55 -11.29
N ARG A 66 -19.07 10.27 -11.12
CA ARG A 66 -20.42 9.68 -11.20
C ARG A 66 -20.62 8.72 -10.06
N ASP A 67 -21.82 8.72 -9.48
CA ASP A 67 -22.24 7.78 -8.43
C ASP A 67 -21.32 7.77 -7.19
N GLU A 68 -20.58 8.85 -6.94
CA GLU A 68 -19.75 8.99 -5.74
C GLU A 68 -20.63 9.07 -4.49
N LEU A 69 -20.10 8.60 -3.35
CA LEU A 69 -20.77 8.77 -2.08
C LEU A 69 -21.04 10.25 -1.81
N GLY A 70 -22.29 10.58 -1.50
CA GLY A 70 -22.70 11.91 -1.10
C GLY A 70 -22.13 12.29 0.27
N LEU A 71 -22.25 13.58 0.64
CA LEU A 71 -21.68 14.07 1.90
C LEU A 71 -22.21 13.28 3.12
N GLU A 72 -23.51 13.06 3.20
CA GLU A 72 -24.13 12.32 4.30
C GLU A 72 -23.72 10.84 4.33
N GLU A 73 -23.61 10.20 3.15
CA GLU A 73 -23.18 8.79 3.05
C GLU A 73 -21.74 8.62 3.52
N GLY A 74 -20.85 9.53 3.09
CA GLY A 74 -19.44 9.48 3.48
C GLY A 74 -19.23 9.86 4.94
N THR A 75 -20.02 10.79 5.50
CA THR A 75 -19.96 11.12 6.93
C THR A 75 -20.37 9.92 7.78
N ARG A 76 -21.48 9.24 7.45
CA ARG A 76 -21.90 8.00 8.14
C ARG A 76 -20.84 6.91 8.07
N LEU A 77 -20.18 6.76 6.91
CA LEU A 77 -19.07 5.82 6.77
C LEU A 77 -17.91 6.17 7.72
N ILE A 78 -17.55 7.44 7.83
CA ILE A 78 -16.48 7.89 8.75
C ILE A 78 -16.86 7.61 10.21
N ASP A 79 -18.10 7.84 10.60
CA ASP A 79 -18.60 7.54 11.94
C ASP A 79 -18.49 6.02 12.25
N ASP A 80 -18.95 5.17 11.33
CA ASP A 80 -18.85 3.71 11.44
C ASP A 80 -17.40 3.23 11.59
N LEU A 81 -16.49 3.77 10.78
CA LEU A 81 -15.06 3.48 10.86
C LEU A 81 -14.41 3.98 12.17
N ALA A 82 -14.86 5.12 12.69
CA ALA A 82 -14.40 5.68 13.96
C ALA A 82 -14.87 4.82 15.15
N GLU A 83 -16.13 4.37 15.15
CA GLU A 83 -16.65 3.44 16.16
C GLU A 83 -15.89 2.11 16.19
N MET A 84 -15.50 1.60 15.02
CA MET A 84 -14.65 0.41 14.91
C MET A 84 -13.20 0.67 15.35
N LYS A 85 -12.81 1.92 15.62
CA LYS A 85 -11.45 2.33 15.99
C LYS A 85 -10.42 1.83 14.99
N ILE A 86 -10.72 1.93 13.68
CA ILE A 86 -9.72 1.58 12.66
C ILE A 86 -8.47 2.46 12.83
N PRO A 87 -7.26 1.94 12.53
CA PRO A 87 -6.02 2.67 12.81
C PRO A 87 -5.86 3.91 11.93
N VAL A 88 -6.30 3.83 10.68
CA VAL A 88 -6.21 4.93 9.72
C VAL A 88 -7.17 4.74 8.55
N LEU A 89 -7.80 5.82 8.14
CA LEU A 89 -8.50 5.97 6.87
C LEU A 89 -7.60 6.68 5.87
N ILE A 90 -7.32 6.05 4.72
CA ILE A 90 -6.50 6.63 3.66
C ILE A 90 -7.42 7.14 2.55
N PHE A 91 -7.52 8.45 2.42
CA PHE A 91 -8.16 9.07 1.27
C PHE A 91 -7.29 8.90 0.03
N THR A 92 -7.89 8.32 -1.02
CA THR A 92 -7.23 8.03 -2.29
C THR A 92 -8.28 8.07 -3.41
N GLY A 93 -7.98 7.52 -4.57
CA GLY A 93 -8.90 7.45 -5.71
C GLY A 93 -8.16 7.58 -7.02
N GLY A 94 -8.76 8.28 -7.98
CA GLY A 94 -8.03 8.83 -9.11
C GLY A 94 -7.06 9.87 -8.58
N GLU A 95 -7.56 11.09 -8.36
CA GLU A 95 -6.87 12.10 -7.55
C GLU A 95 -7.83 12.60 -6.46
N PRO A 96 -7.58 12.31 -5.17
CA PRO A 96 -8.51 12.64 -4.10
C PRO A 96 -8.74 14.15 -3.94
N LEU A 97 -7.78 15.01 -4.32
CA LEU A 97 -7.92 16.47 -4.29
C LEU A 97 -8.94 17.01 -5.30
N LEU A 98 -9.41 16.17 -6.24
CA LEU A 98 -10.51 16.51 -7.15
C LEU A 98 -11.89 16.17 -6.56
N SER A 99 -11.95 15.41 -5.46
CA SER A 99 -13.22 15.12 -4.80
C SER A 99 -13.74 16.37 -4.07
N LYS A 100 -14.97 16.77 -4.40
CA LYS A 100 -15.62 17.95 -3.82
C LYS A 100 -15.84 17.86 -2.30
N ASN A 101 -15.89 16.63 -1.76
CA ASN A 101 -16.19 16.38 -0.36
C ASN A 101 -14.95 16.06 0.47
N LEU A 102 -13.75 15.96 -0.11
CA LEU A 102 -12.53 15.56 0.61
C LEU A 102 -12.31 16.34 1.91
N TYR A 103 -12.38 17.68 1.84
CA TYR A 103 -12.12 18.51 3.02
C TYR A 103 -13.19 18.33 4.09
N ALA A 104 -14.46 18.26 3.70
CA ALA A 104 -15.56 18.00 4.64
C ALA A 104 -15.35 16.64 5.35
N TYR A 105 -14.99 15.60 4.61
CA TYR A 105 -14.67 14.30 5.18
C TYR A 105 -13.45 14.34 6.11
N ALA A 106 -12.39 15.04 5.70
CA ALA A 106 -11.17 15.14 6.50
C ALA A 106 -11.39 15.90 7.82
N PHE A 107 -12.18 16.99 7.80
CA PHE A 107 -12.55 17.73 9.01
C PHE A 107 -13.46 16.91 9.91
N HIS A 108 -14.47 16.22 9.35
CA HIS A 108 -15.35 15.34 10.13
C HIS A 108 -14.56 14.19 10.79
N ALA A 109 -13.66 13.53 10.04
CA ALA A 109 -12.79 12.49 10.59
C ALA A 109 -11.95 13.00 11.77
N ARG A 110 -11.41 14.23 11.67
CA ARG A 110 -10.71 14.90 12.79
C ARG A 110 -11.62 15.08 14.00
N GLU A 111 -12.86 15.52 13.80
CA GLU A 111 -13.84 15.78 14.88
C GLU A 111 -14.20 14.50 15.63
N VAL A 112 -14.38 13.38 14.93
CA VAL A 112 -14.67 12.08 15.55
C VAL A 112 -13.40 11.32 15.99
N GLY A 113 -12.20 11.92 15.86
CA GLY A 113 -10.93 11.35 16.31
C GLY A 113 -10.35 10.26 15.41
N LEU A 114 -10.89 10.06 14.20
CA LEU A 114 -10.39 9.08 13.24
C LEU A 114 -9.11 9.60 12.57
N GLY A 115 -8.02 8.83 12.67
CA GLY A 115 -6.76 9.15 11.99
C GLY A 115 -6.87 9.02 10.48
N THR A 116 -6.39 10.04 9.74
CA THR A 116 -6.46 10.07 8.29
C THR A 116 -5.10 10.26 7.63
N ALA A 117 -4.97 9.75 6.40
CA ALA A 117 -3.83 9.96 5.53
C ALA A 117 -4.31 10.24 4.10
N LEU A 118 -3.46 10.84 3.28
CA LEU A 118 -3.73 11.16 1.88
C LEU A 118 -2.75 10.41 0.98
N SER A 119 -3.28 9.78 -0.06
CA SER A 119 -2.51 9.16 -1.16
C SER A 119 -2.86 9.87 -2.45
N THR A 120 -1.92 10.66 -2.99
CA THR A 120 -2.14 11.63 -4.06
C THR A 120 -1.00 11.59 -5.09
N ASN A 121 -1.25 12.09 -6.29
CA ASN A 121 -0.18 12.39 -7.25
C ASN A 121 0.60 13.68 -6.90
N GLY A 122 0.12 14.47 -5.95
CA GLY A 122 0.79 15.67 -5.42
C GLY A 122 0.70 16.91 -6.28
N THR A 123 0.28 16.80 -7.53
CA THR A 123 0.34 17.92 -8.52
C THR A 123 -0.61 19.07 -8.20
N LEU A 124 -1.58 18.87 -7.32
CA LEU A 124 -2.58 19.85 -6.91
C LEU A 124 -2.35 20.41 -5.49
N ILE A 125 -1.26 20.02 -4.82
CA ILE A 125 -0.94 20.52 -3.48
C ILE A 125 -0.31 21.93 -3.60
N THR A 126 -1.15 22.95 -3.63
CA THR A 126 -0.73 24.35 -3.45
C THR A 126 -0.43 24.64 -1.97
N PRO A 127 0.21 25.78 -1.62
CA PRO A 127 0.38 26.17 -0.21
C PRO A 127 -0.95 26.25 0.56
N GLU A 128 -2.01 26.70 -0.10
CA GLU A 128 -3.36 26.76 0.50
C GLU A 128 -3.93 25.37 0.76
N VAL A 129 -3.84 24.46 -0.21
CA VAL A 129 -4.26 23.05 -0.06
C VAL A 129 -3.47 22.39 1.07
N ALA A 130 -2.15 22.58 1.12
CA ALA A 130 -1.31 22.04 2.18
C ALA A 130 -1.74 22.53 3.59
N ARG A 131 -2.07 23.83 3.72
CA ARG A 131 -2.58 24.41 4.96
C ARG A 131 -3.92 23.76 5.37
N LEU A 132 -4.87 23.60 4.44
CA LEU A 132 -6.15 22.95 4.73
C LEU A 132 -5.98 21.48 5.18
N LEU A 133 -5.08 20.74 4.54
CA LEU A 133 -4.76 19.35 4.93
C LEU A 133 -4.14 19.31 6.34
N ALA A 134 -3.29 20.28 6.69
CA ALA A 134 -2.69 20.37 8.02
C ALA A 134 -3.74 20.74 9.07
N GLU A 135 -4.65 21.69 8.79
CA GLU A 135 -5.77 22.05 9.65
C GLU A 135 -6.71 20.86 9.89
N ALA A 136 -6.96 20.02 8.87
CA ALA A 136 -7.72 18.79 8.98
C ALA A 136 -6.95 17.67 9.73
N LYS A 137 -5.71 17.93 10.18
CA LYS A 137 -4.84 16.97 10.88
C LYS A 137 -4.58 15.69 10.10
N ILE A 138 -4.42 15.79 8.77
CA ILE A 138 -3.93 14.67 7.96
C ILE A 138 -2.55 14.26 8.49
N ARG A 139 -2.41 13.02 8.93
CA ARG A 139 -1.19 12.52 9.60
C ARG A 139 -0.04 12.23 8.65
N TYR A 140 -0.36 11.96 7.38
CA TYR A 140 0.61 11.57 6.37
C TYR A 140 0.10 11.86 4.96
N VAL A 141 0.97 12.38 4.11
CA VAL A 141 0.70 12.63 2.68
C VAL A 141 1.71 11.84 1.85
N GLY A 142 1.26 10.76 1.22
CA GLY A 142 2.06 9.97 0.29
C GLY A 142 1.93 10.51 -1.12
N VAL A 143 3.04 11.00 -1.70
CA VAL A 143 3.08 11.56 -3.04
C VAL A 143 3.80 10.62 -3.99
N SER A 144 3.19 10.40 -5.15
CA SER A 144 3.74 9.53 -6.18
C SER A 144 4.81 10.24 -7.01
N LEU A 145 6.02 9.64 -7.08
CA LEU A 145 7.10 10.11 -7.96
C LEU A 145 8.00 8.91 -8.33
N ASP A 146 7.98 8.49 -9.60
CA ASP A 146 8.52 7.19 -10.04
C ASP A 146 9.89 7.27 -10.69
N SER A 147 10.40 8.47 -10.99
CA SER A 147 11.73 8.69 -11.53
C SER A 147 12.27 10.04 -11.04
N PRO A 148 13.59 10.18 -10.80
CA PRO A 148 14.20 11.47 -10.52
C PRO A 148 14.28 12.33 -11.78
N ARG A 149 14.16 11.73 -12.99
CA ARG A 149 14.15 12.41 -14.28
C ARG A 149 12.75 12.89 -14.62
N PRO A 150 12.55 14.21 -14.84
CA PRO A 150 11.22 14.77 -15.13
C PRO A 150 10.53 14.10 -16.32
N GLU A 151 11.25 13.88 -17.42
CA GLU A 151 10.70 13.34 -18.66
C GLU A 151 10.19 11.90 -18.45
N ALA A 152 10.95 11.07 -17.77
CA ALA A 152 10.57 9.67 -17.51
C ALA A 152 9.34 9.57 -16.57
N HIS A 153 9.28 10.41 -15.55
CA HIS A 153 8.11 10.48 -14.67
C HIS A 153 6.87 10.99 -15.43
N ASP A 154 7.02 12.07 -16.20
CA ASP A 154 5.93 12.68 -16.95
C ASP A 154 5.35 11.72 -18.00
N GLU A 155 6.21 10.98 -18.71
CA GLU A 155 5.81 9.94 -19.64
C GLU A 155 4.98 8.84 -18.93
N PHE A 156 5.51 8.29 -17.83
CA PHE A 156 4.84 7.22 -17.06
C PHE A 156 3.52 7.68 -16.43
N ARG A 157 3.41 8.98 -16.09
CA ARG A 157 2.19 9.60 -15.54
C ARG A 157 1.27 10.18 -16.62
N GLY A 158 1.72 10.21 -17.88
CA GLY A 158 0.97 10.63 -19.06
C GLY A 158 0.66 12.12 -19.15
N VAL A 159 1.37 12.98 -18.39
CA VAL A 159 1.14 14.45 -18.37
C VAL A 159 2.44 15.21 -18.15
N ALA A 160 2.81 16.04 -19.10
CA ALA A 160 3.99 16.90 -19.01
C ALA A 160 3.96 17.84 -17.79
N GLY A 161 5.11 18.00 -17.13
CA GLY A 161 5.28 18.80 -15.93
C GLY A 161 4.69 18.19 -14.66
N ALA A 162 4.26 16.93 -14.67
CA ALA A 162 3.76 16.23 -13.48
C ALA A 162 4.84 16.10 -12.41
N HIS A 163 6.09 15.79 -12.80
CA HIS A 163 7.23 15.68 -11.90
C HIS A 163 7.45 16.97 -11.10
N ALA A 164 7.62 18.09 -11.78
CA ALA A 164 7.89 19.38 -11.13
C ALA A 164 6.75 19.78 -10.17
N ARG A 165 5.49 19.57 -10.58
CA ARG A 165 4.32 19.85 -9.73
C ARG A 165 4.24 18.91 -8.54
N ALA A 166 4.53 17.62 -8.70
CA ALA A 166 4.53 16.65 -7.60
C ALA A 166 5.59 17.00 -6.56
N LEU A 167 6.81 17.33 -7.01
CA LEU A 167 7.90 17.72 -6.12
C LEU A 167 7.59 19.03 -5.39
N GLN A 168 7.03 20.03 -6.10
CA GLN A 168 6.56 21.26 -5.46
C GLN A 168 5.44 20.98 -4.44
N GLY A 169 4.52 20.05 -4.72
CA GLY A 169 3.49 19.62 -3.80
C GLY A 169 4.04 18.98 -2.52
N ILE A 170 5.12 18.19 -2.63
CA ILE A 170 5.84 17.66 -1.46
C ILE A 170 6.41 18.79 -0.61
N ARG A 171 7.07 19.77 -1.24
CA ARG A 171 7.65 20.94 -0.55
C ARG A 171 6.57 21.74 0.18
N ASN A 172 5.47 22.07 -0.50
CA ASN A 172 4.33 22.78 0.10
C ASN A 172 3.74 22.01 1.31
N ALA A 173 3.57 20.69 1.18
CA ALA A 173 3.07 19.86 2.28
C ALA A 173 4.02 19.87 3.49
N ARG A 174 5.33 19.80 3.25
CA ARG A 174 6.34 19.86 4.32
C ARG A 174 6.38 21.23 4.99
N GLU A 175 6.34 22.31 4.23
CA GLU A 175 6.28 23.69 4.75
C GLU A 175 5.04 23.90 5.64
N ALA A 176 3.92 23.25 5.34
CA ALA A 176 2.74 23.24 6.19
C ALA A 176 2.84 22.29 7.42
N GLY A 177 3.99 21.65 7.65
CA GLY A 177 4.24 20.73 8.78
C GLY A 177 3.67 19.32 8.60
N LEU A 178 3.21 18.95 7.41
CA LEU A 178 2.71 17.60 7.13
C LEU A 178 3.88 16.61 6.97
N LYS A 179 3.70 15.39 7.49
CA LYS A 179 4.62 14.30 7.21
C LYS A 179 4.38 13.77 5.80
N THR A 180 5.42 13.77 4.98
CA THR A 180 5.35 13.33 3.58
C THR A 180 6.03 11.99 3.37
N GLY A 181 5.78 11.36 2.23
CA GLY A 181 6.49 10.19 1.75
C GLY A 181 6.51 10.12 0.23
N LEU A 182 7.65 9.67 -0.28
CA LEU A 182 7.83 9.35 -1.68
C LEU A 182 7.26 7.96 -1.95
N ARG A 183 6.41 7.83 -2.97
CA ARG A 183 5.81 6.56 -3.41
C ARG A 183 6.24 6.27 -4.83
N VAL A 184 6.94 5.17 -5.01
CA VAL A 184 7.53 4.75 -6.29
C VAL A 184 6.89 3.44 -6.73
N THR A 185 6.38 3.36 -7.95
CA THR A 185 5.98 2.08 -8.55
C THR A 185 7.16 1.50 -9.31
N LEU A 186 7.66 0.35 -8.87
CA LEU A 186 8.80 -0.34 -9.46
C LEU A 186 8.45 -1.00 -10.78
N THR A 187 9.25 -0.71 -11.81
CA THR A 187 9.15 -1.29 -13.14
C THR A 187 10.54 -1.56 -13.72
N ARG A 188 10.62 -2.25 -14.88
CA ARG A 188 11.88 -2.41 -15.63
C ARG A 188 12.47 -1.11 -16.11
N ASP A 189 11.65 -0.05 -16.21
CA ASP A 189 12.07 1.24 -16.74
C ASP A 189 12.72 2.12 -15.67
N ASN A 190 12.55 1.81 -14.36
CA ASN A 190 13.06 2.65 -13.27
C ASN A 190 13.79 1.89 -12.13
N TRP A 191 13.92 0.55 -12.17
CA TRP A 191 14.54 -0.19 -11.07
C TRP A 191 15.99 0.23 -10.77
N PHE A 192 16.72 0.67 -11.79
CA PHE A 192 18.11 1.16 -11.68
C PHE A 192 18.18 2.61 -11.16
N GLU A 193 17.06 3.32 -11.10
CA GLU A 193 16.97 4.70 -10.59
C GLU A 193 16.64 4.74 -9.08
N ILE A 194 16.40 3.59 -8.43
CA ILE A 194 16.05 3.54 -7.00
C ILE A 194 17.10 4.22 -6.11
N PRO A 195 18.43 4.08 -6.32
CA PRO A 195 19.42 4.86 -5.57
C PRO A 195 19.21 6.37 -5.69
N ALA A 196 19.07 6.89 -6.91
CA ALA A 196 18.88 8.32 -7.14
C ALA A 196 17.53 8.85 -6.59
N LEU A 197 16.49 8.02 -6.52
CA LEU A 197 15.23 8.36 -5.86
C LEU A 197 15.36 8.38 -4.32
N LEU A 198 16.21 7.54 -3.75
CA LEU A 198 16.56 7.61 -2.32
C LEU A 198 17.35 8.88 -2.02
N ASP A 199 18.34 9.24 -2.86
CA ASP A 199 19.11 10.48 -2.73
C ASP A 199 18.18 11.69 -2.81
N LEU A 200 17.27 11.74 -3.79
CA LEU A 200 16.25 12.78 -3.89
C LEU A 200 15.38 12.86 -2.63
N ALA A 201 14.98 11.73 -2.06
CA ALA A 201 14.19 11.73 -0.82
C ALA A 201 14.99 12.32 0.35
N LEU A 202 16.30 12.07 0.43
CA LEU A 202 17.19 12.65 1.44
C LEU A 202 17.40 14.15 1.23
N GLU A 203 17.67 14.58 0.00
CA GLU A 203 17.85 15.99 -0.38
C GLU A 203 16.60 16.81 -0.06
N GLU A 204 15.43 16.28 -0.41
CA GLU A 204 14.13 16.91 -0.13
C GLU A 204 13.68 16.71 1.33
N ASN A 205 14.47 16.05 2.16
CA ASN A 205 14.14 15.70 3.56
C ASN A 205 12.76 15.01 3.67
N ILE A 206 12.48 14.06 2.80
CA ILE A 206 11.23 13.28 2.82
C ILE A 206 11.40 12.12 3.80
N PRO A 207 10.64 12.06 4.90
CA PRO A 207 10.89 11.10 5.98
C PRO A 207 10.46 9.66 5.67
N ARG A 208 9.96 9.38 4.45
CA ARG A 208 9.55 8.03 4.06
C ARG A 208 9.74 7.77 2.57
N PHE A 209 10.42 6.67 2.26
CA PHE A 209 10.54 6.09 0.93
C PHE A 209 9.74 4.79 0.86
N CYS A 210 8.73 4.72 0.00
CA CYS A 210 7.84 3.58 -0.13
C CYS A 210 7.87 3.02 -1.56
N LEU A 211 8.43 1.83 -1.74
CA LEU A 211 8.45 1.13 -3.00
C LEU A 211 7.21 0.25 -3.15
N TYR A 212 6.47 0.44 -4.22
CA TYR A 212 5.31 -0.35 -4.62
C TYR A 212 5.70 -1.29 -5.75
N HIS A 213 5.41 -2.58 -5.60
CA HIS A 213 5.52 -3.50 -6.74
C HIS A 213 4.34 -3.34 -7.68
N LEU A 214 4.59 -3.53 -8.98
CA LEU A 214 3.51 -3.54 -9.97
C LEU A 214 2.55 -4.70 -9.67
N VAL A 215 1.26 -4.39 -9.58
CA VAL A 215 0.19 -5.38 -9.42
C VAL A 215 -0.75 -5.28 -10.63
N PRO A 216 -1.00 -6.39 -11.35
CA PRO A 216 -1.78 -6.40 -12.57
C PRO A 216 -3.28 -6.21 -12.27
N THR A 217 -3.69 -4.93 -12.29
CA THR A 217 -5.10 -4.53 -12.15
C THR A 217 -5.32 -3.15 -12.80
N GLY A 218 -6.53 -2.85 -13.25
CA GLY A 218 -6.82 -1.65 -14.04
C GLY A 218 -5.94 -1.57 -15.28
N ARG A 219 -5.38 -0.39 -15.59
CA ARG A 219 -4.41 -0.24 -16.70
C ARG A 219 -3.10 -0.98 -16.45
N GLY A 220 -2.70 -1.16 -15.19
CA GLY A 220 -1.52 -1.94 -14.84
C GLY A 220 -1.55 -3.39 -15.31
N ALA A 221 -2.73 -3.96 -15.60
CA ALA A 221 -2.87 -5.27 -16.23
C ALA A 221 -2.38 -5.31 -17.68
N GLY A 222 -2.36 -4.16 -18.36
CA GLY A 222 -1.88 -4.01 -19.75
C GLY A 222 -0.37 -3.79 -19.86
N ILE A 223 0.37 -3.71 -18.76
CA ILE A 223 1.82 -3.46 -18.74
C ILE A 223 2.58 -4.47 -17.88
N VAL A 224 2.08 -5.70 -17.76
CA VAL A 224 2.71 -6.76 -16.94
C VAL A 224 4.12 -7.11 -17.40
N GLU A 225 4.43 -6.92 -18.67
CA GLU A 225 5.77 -7.08 -19.25
C GLU A 225 6.78 -6.04 -18.72
N LYS A 226 6.30 -4.94 -18.15
CA LYS A 226 7.13 -3.93 -17.47
C LYS A 226 7.42 -4.30 -16.00
N ASP A 227 6.84 -5.38 -15.44
CA ASP A 227 7.24 -5.85 -14.11
C ASP A 227 8.71 -6.27 -14.12
N VAL A 228 9.42 -6.00 -13.05
CA VAL A 228 10.84 -6.34 -12.91
C VAL A 228 11.07 -7.84 -12.97
N THR A 229 12.22 -8.26 -13.50
CA THR A 229 12.62 -9.67 -13.45
C THR A 229 12.88 -10.09 -11.99
N PRO A 230 12.89 -11.41 -11.69
CA PRO A 230 13.24 -11.89 -10.36
C PRO A 230 14.62 -11.38 -9.88
N GLU A 231 15.61 -11.31 -10.79
CA GLU A 231 16.97 -10.84 -10.49
C GLU A 231 16.97 -9.35 -10.16
N GLN A 232 16.28 -8.52 -10.96
CA GLN A 232 16.14 -7.09 -10.70
C GLN A 232 15.44 -6.85 -9.37
N ARG A 233 14.36 -7.61 -9.06
CA ARG A 233 13.64 -7.52 -7.80
C ARG A 233 14.54 -7.86 -6.61
N ARG A 234 15.28 -8.97 -6.68
CA ARG A 234 16.26 -9.37 -5.66
C ARG A 234 17.31 -8.27 -5.44
N SER A 235 17.83 -7.70 -6.51
CA SER A 235 18.82 -6.60 -6.44
C SER A 235 18.27 -5.38 -5.74
N VAL A 236 17.03 -4.97 -6.05
CA VAL A 236 16.37 -3.81 -5.41
C VAL A 236 16.10 -4.09 -3.93
N ILE A 237 15.61 -5.27 -3.56
CA ILE A 237 15.35 -5.61 -2.14
C ILE A 237 16.66 -5.60 -1.34
N LYS A 238 17.74 -6.16 -1.90
CA LYS A 238 19.07 -6.12 -1.28
C LYS A 238 19.55 -4.68 -1.08
N LEU A 239 19.46 -3.83 -2.10
CA LEU A 239 19.79 -2.42 -2.04
C LEU A 239 19.01 -1.69 -0.93
N LEU A 240 17.70 -1.90 -0.85
CA LEU A 240 16.86 -1.27 0.18
C LEU A 240 17.20 -1.77 1.59
N ALA A 241 17.56 -3.04 1.74
CA ALA A 241 18.02 -3.59 3.02
C ALA A 241 19.35 -2.96 3.46
N GLU A 242 20.31 -2.83 2.55
CA GLU A 242 21.60 -2.16 2.78
C GLU A 242 21.39 -0.68 3.13
N ALA A 243 20.60 0.05 2.33
CA ALA A 243 20.27 1.45 2.57
C ALA A 243 19.57 1.67 3.94
N ALA A 244 18.70 0.75 4.37
CA ALA A 244 18.05 0.85 5.67
C ALA A 244 19.02 0.76 6.86
N VAL A 245 20.13 0.04 6.68
CA VAL A 245 21.21 -0.06 7.70
C VAL A 245 22.13 1.16 7.62
N GLU A 246 22.54 1.56 6.42
CA GLU A 246 23.44 2.69 6.19
C GLU A 246 22.83 4.03 6.64
N LEU A 247 21.53 4.19 6.40
CA LEU A 247 20.78 5.41 6.70
C LEU A 247 20.11 5.37 8.09
N LYS A 248 20.50 4.46 8.97
CA LYS A 248 19.90 4.29 10.31
C LYS A 248 19.90 5.55 11.16
N ASP A 249 20.88 6.43 10.98
CA ASP A 249 21.01 7.69 11.71
C ASP A 249 20.34 8.89 10.99
N ARG A 250 19.68 8.62 9.86
CA ARG A 250 18.91 9.60 9.09
C ARG A 250 17.42 9.41 9.35
N GLU A 251 16.66 10.50 9.32
CA GLU A 251 15.20 10.44 9.55
C GLU A 251 14.45 9.97 8.30
N ILE A 252 14.78 8.79 7.76
CA ILE A 252 14.10 8.20 6.62
C ILE A 252 13.64 6.77 6.93
N GLU A 253 12.37 6.49 6.67
CA GLU A 253 11.77 5.16 6.76
C GLU A 253 11.70 4.53 5.38
N ILE A 254 12.38 3.39 5.19
CA ILE A 254 12.44 2.66 3.92
C ILE A 254 11.57 1.42 4.00
N LEU A 255 10.67 1.25 3.03
CA LEU A 255 9.77 0.11 3.02
C LEU A 255 9.34 -0.31 1.61
N THR A 256 8.88 -1.57 1.49
CA THR A 256 8.17 -2.08 0.31
C THR A 256 6.74 -2.48 0.63
N THR A 257 5.89 -2.50 -0.40
CA THR A 257 4.51 -2.97 -0.30
C THR A 257 4.11 -3.75 -1.55
N ASP A 258 2.97 -4.45 -1.47
CA ASP A 258 2.34 -5.20 -2.56
C ASP A 258 3.10 -6.45 -3.03
N SER A 259 4.16 -6.81 -2.31
CA SER A 259 4.94 -8.04 -2.53
C SER A 259 5.30 -8.65 -1.17
N PRO A 260 4.49 -9.57 -0.63
CA PRO A 260 4.79 -10.21 0.66
C PRO A 260 6.10 -11.01 0.66
N MET A 261 6.52 -11.49 -0.50
CA MET A 261 7.76 -12.27 -0.67
C MET A 261 9.04 -11.49 -0.39
N ASP A 262 8.98 -10.15 -0.38
CA ASP A 262 10.14 -9.31 -0.02
C ASP A 262 10.62 -9.60 1.40
N GLY A 263 9.67 -9.88 2.33
CA GLY A 263 9.99 -10.27 3.69
C GLY A 263 10.66 -11.65 3.77
N ALA A 264 10.18 -12.61 2.97
CA ALA A 264 10.80 -13.92 2.90
C ALA A 264 12.22 -13.83 2.30
N TYR A 265 12.39 -13.07 1.22
CA TYR A 265 13.72 -12.87 0.64
C TYR A 265 14.66 -12.08 1.57
N LEU A 266 14.15 -11.15 2.37
CA LEU A 266 14.95 -10.49 3.41
C LEU A 266 15.51 -11.52 4.41
N LEU A 267 14.74 -12.54 4.80
CA LEU A 267 15.24 -13.61 5.67
C LEU A 267 16.31 -14.47 5.00
N GLU A 268 16.21 -14.70 3.69
CA GLU A 268 17.28 -15.35 2.94
C GLU A 268 18.59 -14.56 2.98
N LEU A 269 18.50 -13.21 2.85
CA LEU A 269 19.67 -12.34 2.97
C LEU A 269 20.28 -12.35 4.38
N LEU A 270 19.44 -12.60 5.39
CA LEU A 270 19.84 -12.58 6.81
C LEU A 270 20.12 -13.96 7.41
N LYS A 271 20.18 -15.04 6.60
CA LYS A 271 20.25 -16.41 7.11
C LYS A 271 21.38 -16.63 8.13
N ASP A 272 22.52 -15.96 7.93
CA ASP A 272 23.71 -16.05 8.81
C ASP A 272 23.84 -14.81 9.75
N ASP A 273 22.86 -13.93 9.77
CA ASP A 273 22.84 -12.72 10.59
C ASP A 273 22.15 -12.98 11.94
N PRO A 274 22.72 -12.55 13.08
CA PRO A 274 22.11 -12.77 14.39
C PRO A 274 20.71 -12.14 14.54
N ARG A 275 20.35 -11.18 13.69
CA ARG A 275 19.01 -10.56 13.68
C ARG A 275 17.95 -11.42 13.00
N CYS A 276 18.31 -12.48 12.28
CA CYS A 276 17.40 -13.26 11.43
C CYS A 276 16.14 -13.70 12.18
N GLU A 277 16.30 -14.29 13.37
CA GLU A 277 15.17 -14.77 14.16
C GLU A 277 14.25 -13.64 14.64
N THR A 278 14.81 -12.53 15.08
CA THR A 278 14.03 -11.34 15.50
C THR A 278 13.24 -10.77 14.32
N VAL A 279 13.88 -10.67 13.14
CA VAL A 279 13.21 -10.21 11.90
C VAL A 279 12.13 -11.20 11.48
N ARG A 280 12.36 -12.51 11.57
CA ARG A 280 11.35 -13.55 11.29
C ARG A 280 10.11 -13.37 12.16
N GLN A 281 10.28 -13.18 13.47
CA GLN A 281 9.16 -12.94 14.39
C GLN A 281 8.38 -11.67 14.03
N LEU A 282 9.06 -10.57 13.70
CA LEU A 282 8.42 -9.32 13.25
C LEU A 282 7.59 -9.54 11.97
N LEU A 283 8.15 -10.25 10.98
CA LEU A 283 7.48 -10.53 9.73
C LEU A 283 6.28 -11.49 9.91
N THR A 284 6.42 -12.53 10.72
CA THR A 284 5.33 -13.45 11.06
C THR A 284 4.20 -12.71 11.76
N ASN A 285 4.51 -11.81 12.69
CA ASN A 285 3.51 -10.93 13.32
C ASN A 285 2.85 -9.97 12.32
N ALA A 286 3.60 -9.46 11.34
CA ALA A 286 3.06 -8.67 10.25
C ALA A 286 2.15 -9.50 9.33
N GLY A 287 2.44 -10.79 9.13
CA GLY A 287 1.56 -11.81 8.56
C GLY A 287 1.30 -11.70 7.07
N GLY A 288 2.29 -11.37 6.24
CA GLY A 288 2.24 -11.51 4.78
C GLY A 288 1.13 -10.72 4.06
N CYS A 289 0.47 -11.37 3.11
CA CYS A 289 -0.66 -10.78 2.39
C CYS A 289 -1.79 -10.37 3.34
N SER A 290 -2.20 -9.11 3.23
CA SER A 290 -3.19 -8.49 4.13
C SER A 290 -4.62 -8.52 3.58
N THR A 291 -4.81 -9.07 2.39
CA THR A 291 -6.11 -9.15 1.70
C THR A 291 -7.19 -9.78 2.59
N GLY A 292 -8.32 -9.09 2.73
CA GLY A 292 -9.46 -9.57 3.51
C GLY A 292 -9.26 -9.60 5.03
N SER A 293 -8.09 -9.18 5.54
CA SER A 293 -7.78 -9.23 6.98
C SER A 293 -7.33 -7.89 7.56
N LYS A 294 -6.22 -7.33 7.08
CA LYS A 294 -5.60 -6.13 7.64
C LYS A 294 -5.77 -4.89 6.79
N VAL A 295 -6.28 -5.03 5.58
CA VAL A 295 -6.62 -3.95 4.66
C VAL A 295 -8.01 -4.17 4.09
N ALA A 296 -8.70 -3.09 3.85
CA ALA A 296 -9.95 -3.04 3.09
C ALA A 296 -9.88 -1.86 2.12
N ASN A 297 -10.64 -1.95 1.04
CA ASN A 297 -10.82 -0.83 0.11
C ASN A 297 -12.30 -0.55 -0.04
N ILE A 298 -12.67 0.73 -0.07
CA ILE A 298 -14.02 1.19 -0.41
C ILE A 298 -13.88 2.01 -1.68
N ASN A 299 -14.65 1.69 -2.71
CA ASN A 299 -14.62 2.46 -3.95
C ASN A 299 -15.56 3.68 -3.87
N HIS A 300 -15.54 4.51 -4.91
CA HIS A 300 -16.34 5.73 -4.98
C HIS A 300 -17.86 5.49 -4.91
N ARG A 301 -18.34 4.26 -5.23
CA ARG A 301 -19.75 3.87 -5.17
C ARG A 301 -20.15 3.25 -3.83
N GLY A 302 -19.19 3.07 -2.92
CA GLY A 302 -19.43 2.43 -1.64
C GLY A 302 -19.24 0.90 -1.64
N ASP A 303 -18.83 0.28 -2.76
CA ASP A 303 -18.50 -1.14 -2.76
C ASP A 303 -17.26 -1.38 -1.92
N VAL A 304 -17.32 -2.40 -1.07
CA VAL A 304 -16.23 -2.84 -0.20
C VAL A 304 -15.49 -3.99 -0.86
N HIS A 305 -14.17 -3.86 -0.93
CA HIS A 305 -13.27 -4.85 -1.51
C HIS A 305 -12.24 -5.33 -0.47
N PRO A 306 -11.78 -6.59 -0.53
CA PRO A 306 -10.80 -7.13 0.41
C PRO A 306 -9.40 -6.54 0.23
N CYS A 307 -9.11 -5.93 -0.92
CA CYS A 307 -7.87 -5.25 -1.26
C CYS A 307 -8.13 -4.22 -2.37
N HIS A 308 -7.38 -3.14 -2.42
CA HIS A 308 -7.53 -2.11 -3.46
C HIS A 308 -7.15 -2.58 -4.87
N PHE A 309 -6.42 -3.69 -4.97
CA PHE A 309 -6.09 -4.34 -6.24
C PHE A 309 -7.10 -5.43 -6.67
N MET A 310 -8.15 -5.67 -5.90
CA MET A 310 -9.16 -6.71 -6.20
C MET A 310 -10.56 -6.12 -6.44
N PRO A 311 -10.73 -5.24 -7.45
CA PRO A 311 -12.03 -4.60 -7.74
C PRO A 311 -13.10 -5.61 -8.20
N GLN A 312 -12.70 -6.78 -8.66
CA GLN A 312 -13.60 -7.86 -9.08
C GLN A 312 -14.24 -8.61 -7.89
N VAL A 313 -13.72 -8.46 -6.68
CA VAL A 313 -14.28 -9.09 -5.47
C VAL A 313 -14.99 -8.03 -4.64
N VAL A 314 -16.32 -7.99 -4.71
CA VAL A 314 -17.17 -7.12 -3.91
C VAL A 314 -17.73 -7.92 -2.73
N VAL A 315 -17.43 -7.49 -1.50
CA VAL A 315 -17.85 -8.19 -0.28
C VAL A 315 -19.04 -7.52 0.42
N GLY A 316 -19.51 -6.40 -0.09
CA GLY A 316 -20.69 -5.65 0.34
C GLY A 316 -20.65 -4.22 -0.15
N ASN A 317 -21.68 -3.42 0.19
CA ASN A 317 -21.77 -1.99 -0.16
C ASN A 317 -22.19 -1.19 1.08
N VAL A 318 -21.48 -0.08 1.38
CA VAL A 318 -21.73 0.77 2.56
C VAL A 318 -23.00 1.61 2.46
N ARG A 319 -23.65 1.66 1.30
CA ARG A 319 -25.00 2.24 1.16
C ARG A 319 -26.08 1.34 1.69
N GLU A 320 -25.84 0.01 1.69
CA GLU A 320 -26.82 -1.03 2.07
C GLU A 320 -26.66 -1.45 3.54
N ARG A 321 -25.40 -1.55 3.99
CA ARG A 321 -25.05 -2.04 5.33
C ARG A 321 -23.85 -1.28 5.89
N SER A 322 -23.71 -1.20 7.23
CA SER A 322 -22.52 -0.60 7.84
C SER A 322 -21.24 -1.38 7.46
N PHE A 323 -20.11 -0.69 7.45
CA PHE A 323 -18.83 -1.34 7.19
C PHE A 323 -18.53 -2.42 8.24
N ARG A 324 -18.93 -2.21 9.49
CA ARG A 324 -18.82 -3.19 10.55
C ARG A 324 -19.59 -4.47 10.23
N ASP A 325 -20.84 -4.33 9.77
CA ASP A 325 -21.67 -5.50 9.40
C ASP A 325 -21.05 -6.28 8.25
N ILE A 326 -20.59 -5.58 7.19
CA ILE A 326 -19.94 -6.19 6.03
C ILE A 326 -18.64 -6.90 6.42
N TRP A 327 -17.84 -6.25 7.26
CA TRP A 327 -16.46 -6.69 7.50
C TRP A 327 -16.34 -7.66 8.68
N ILE A 328 -17.18 -7.54 9.73
CA ILE A 328 -17.07 -8.31 10.98
C ILE A 328 -18.28 -9.20 11.22
N ASP A 329 -19.48 -8.61 11.26
CA ASP A 329 -20.63 -9.31 11.82
C ASP A 329 -21.20 -10.33 10.83
N ASN A 330 -21.28 -9.97 9.53
CA ASN A 330 -21.80 -10.80 8.45
C ASN A 330 -20.90 -10.83 7.21
N PRO A 331 -19.63 -11.31 7.33
CA PRO A 331 -18.69 -11.35 6.22
C PRO A 331 -19.14 -12.31 5.11
N SER A 332 -18.92 -11.91 3.84
CA SER A 332 -19.23 -12.73 2.68
C SER A 332 -18.40 -14.04 2.65
N PRO A 333 -18.83 -15.07 1.89
CA PRO A 333 -18.06 -16.30 1.71
C PRO A 333 -16.65 -16.05 1.18
N GLU A 334 -16.47 -15.11 0.24
CA GLU A 334 -15.19 -14.74 -0.35
C GLU A 334 -14.26 -14.12 0.71
N LEU A 335 -14.81 -13.26 1.58
CA LEU A 335 -14.05 -12.64 2.65
C LEU A 335 -13.60 -13.67 3.70
N LYS A 336 -14.45 -14.64 4.03
CA LYS A 336 -14.12 -15.77 4.91
C LYS A 336 -13.02 -16.64 4.31
N ALA A 337 -13.15 -17.01 3.05
CA ALA A 337 -12.16 -17.82 2.34
C ALA A 337 -10.78 -17.13 2.30
N LEU A 338 -10.73 -15.81 2.05
CA LEU A 338 -9.48 -15.03 2.09
C LEU A 338 -8.86 -14.96 3.49
N ARG A 339 -9.65 -14.93 4.55
CA ARG A 339 -9.16 -14.97 5.95
C ARG A 339 -8.54 -16.31 6.32
N GLU A 340 -9.06 -17.37 5.73
CA GLU A 340 -8.60 -18.76 5.93
C GLU A 340 -7.63 -19.21 4.84
N MET A 341 -7.14 -18.28 3.98
CA MET A 341 -6.36 -18.61 2.79
C MET A 341 -5.15 -19.50 3.06
N ARG A 342 -4.46 -19.33 4.20
CA ARG A 342 -3.25 -20.10 4.50
C ARG A 342 -3.48 -21.60 4.53
N SER A 343 -4.64 -22.03 4.99
CA SER A 343 -5.04 -23.45 5.01
C SER A 343 -5.47 -23.95 3.63
N ASN A 344 -5.70 -23.05 2.67
CA ASN A 344 -6.28 -23.35 1.36
C ASN A 344 -5.36 -23.02 0.19
N LEU A 345 -4.17 -22.44 0.46
CA LEU A 345 -3.21 -22.13 -0.61
C LEU A 345 -2.73 -23.39 -1.31
N LYS A 346 -2.64 -23.30 -2.64
CA LYS A 346 -2.19 -24.36 -3.53
C LYS A 346 -0.76 -24.12 -4.03
N GLY A 347 -0.27 -25.08 -4.80
CA GLY A 347 1.05 -25.01 -5.43
C GLY A 347 2.20 -24.77 -4.46
N ALA A 348 3.24 -24.09 -4.93
CA ALA A 348 4.43 -23.80 -4.13
C ALA A 348 4.13 -22.92 -2.90
N CYS A 349 3.11 -22.06 -2.94
CA CYS A 349 2.74 -21.24 -1.79
C CYS A 349 2.17 -22.08 -0.64
N GLY A 350 1.38 -23.14 -0.94
CA GLY A 350 0.75 -24.00 0.08
C GLY A 350 1.73 -24.86 0.88
N SER A 351 2.90 -25.19 0.31
CA SER A 351 3.96 -25.98 0.96
C SER A 351 5.21 -25.17 1.32
N CYS A 352 5.14 -23.84 1.25
CA CYS A 352 6.28 -22.95 1.45
C CYS A 352 6.63 -22.81 2.94
N GLU A 353 7.91 -22.87 3.28
CA GLU A 353 8.41 -22.63 4.64
C GLU A 353 8.14 -21.21 5.16
N TYR A 354 7.89 -20.24 4.24
CA TYR A 354 7.54 -18.86 4.55
C TYR A 354 6.03 -18.59 4.53
N LEU A 355 5.18 -19.62 4.54
CA LEU A 355 3.72 -19.51 4.44
C LEU A 355 3.15 -18.51 5.46
N ASP A 356 3.60 -18.56 6.71
CA ASP A 356 3.07 -17.75 7.81
C ASP A 356 3.37 -16.25 7.68
N LEU A 357 4.44 -15.89 6.96
CA LEU A 357 4.88 -14.51 6.83
C LEU A 357 4.75 -13.94 5.40
N CYS A 358 4.41 -14.78 4.42
CA CYS A 358 4.30 -14.38 3.02
C CYS A 358 2.91 -14.65 2.44
N GLY A 359 2.64 -15.90 2.03
CA GLY A 359 1.39 -16.32 1.38
C GLY A 359 1.20 -15.78 -0.05
N GLY A 360 2.20 -15.14 -0.67
CA GLY A 360 2.14 -14.55 -2.01
C GLY A 360 1.08 -13.44 -2.18
N CYS A 361 1.05 -12.76 -3.32
CA CYS A 361 0.02 -11.78 -3.65
C CYS A 361 -1.20 -12.47 -4.30
N ARG A 362 -2.36 -12.38 -3.66
CA ARG A 362 -3.58 -13.05 -4.12
C ARG A 362 -4.13 -12.48 -5.43
N GLN A 363 -3.90 -11.18 -5.69
CA GLN A 363 -4.26 -10.58 -6.97
C GLN A 363 -3.37 -11.07 -8.12
N LYS A 364 -2.07 -11.24 -7.87
CA LYS A 364 -1.17 -11.81 -8.89
C LYS A 364 -1.53 -13.27 -9.18
N ALA A 365 -1.80 -14.09 -8.16
CA ALA A 365 -2.30 -15.44 -8.33
C ALA A 365 -3.57 -15.47 -9.19
N PHE A 366 -4.56 -14.65 -8.85
CA PHE A 366 -5.81 -14.53 -9.60
C PHE A 366 -5.59 -14.09 -11.05
N HIS A 367 -4.79 -13.04 -11.26
CA HIS A 367 -4.57 -12.50 -12.61
C HIS A 367 -3.92 -13.50 -13.55
N PHE A 368 -2.89 -14.21 -13.10
CA PHE A 368 -2.12 -15.12 -13.95
C PHE A 368 -2.68 -16.54 -14.03
N LEU A 369 -3.34 -17.02 -12.95
CA LEU A 369 -3.77 -18.42 -12.82
C LEU A 369 -5.29 -18.58 -12.67
N GLY A 370 -6.05 -17.49 -12.61
CA GLY A 370 -7.52 -17.51 -12.54
C GLY A 370 -8.10 -17.86 -11.17
N ASP A 371 -7.27 -18.19 -10.19
CA ASP A 371 -7.70 -18.54 -8.83
C ASP A 371 -6.83 -17.81 -7.79
N MET A 372 -7.49 -17.12 -6.84
CA MET A 372 -6.78 -16.41 -5.79
C MET A 372 -6.11 -17.32 -4.76
N MET A 373 -6.41 -18.62 -4.75
CA MET A 373 -5.79 -19.60 -3.85
C MET A 373 -4.58 -20.30 -4.49
N GLU A 374 -4.30 -20.09 -5.77
CA GLU A 374 -3.13 -20.60 -6.45
C GLU A 374 -1.82 -19.94 -5.94
N GLU A 375 -0.68 -20.51 -6.32
CA GLU A 375 0.62 -19.90 -6.03
C GLU A 375 0.79 -18.52 -6.67
N ASP A 376 1.61 -17.67 -6.08
CA ASP A 376 2.04 -16.43 -6.72
C ASP A 376 3.13 -16.73 -7.75
N PRO A 377 2.86 -16.61 -9.07
CA PRO A 377 3.83 -16.99 -10.11
C PRO A 377 5.02 -16.02 -10.19
N THR A 378 4.93 -14.85 -9.53
CA THR A 378 6.01 -13.85 -9.51
C THR A 378 6.99 -14.05 -8.34
N CYS A 379 6.93 -15.22 -7.67
CA CYS A 379 7.79 -15.53 -6.54
C CYS A 379 9.28 -15.50 -6.93
N ILE A 380 10.09 -14.82 -6.11
CA ILE A 380 11.54 -14.63 -6.33
C ILE A 380 12.40 -15.58 -5.49
N LEU A 381 11.78 -16.36 -4.59
CA LEU A 381 12.49 -17.34 -3.80
C LEU A 381 12.89 -18.52 -4.70
N GLU A 382 14.05 -19.10 -4.44
CA GLU A 382 14.47 -20.32 -5.14
C GLU A 382 13.48 -21.44 -4.80
N LYS A 383 12.74 -21.90 -5.79
CA LYS A 383 11.82 -23.04 -5.61
C LYS A 383 12.64 -24.26 -5.27
N ASN A 384 12.31 -24.93 -4.17
CA ASN A 384 12.87 -26.26 -3.88
C ASN A 384 12.63 -27.17 -5.10
N PRO A 385 13.67 -27.83 -5.67
CA PRO A 385 13.54 -28.66 -6.87
C PRO A 385 12.47 -29.77 -6.76
N GLN A 386 12.10 -30.16 -5.53
CA GLN A 386 11.07 -31.16 -5.26
C GLN A 386 9.63 -30.67 -5.47
N SER A 387 9.40 -29.34 -5.64
CA SER A 387 8.07 -28.76 -5.87
C SER A 387 7.73 -28.53 -7.36
N ARG A 388 8.57 -28.96 -8.29
CA ARG A 388 8.28 -28.90 -9.74
C ARG A 388 7.19 -29.89 -10.09
N VAL A 389 5.99 -29.44 -10.36
CA VAL A 389 4.99 -30.26 -11.07
C VAL A 389 5.54 -30.54 -12.46
N PRO A 390 5.60 -31.82 -12.92
CA PRO A 390 6.03 -32.15 -14.26
C PRO A 390 5.06 -31.55 -15.28
N GLY A 391 5.51 -30.63 -16.13
CA GLY A 391 4.73 -30.18 -17.27
C GLY A 391 4.66 -28.67 -17.52
N SER A 392 5.40 -27.81 -16.83
CA SER A 392 5.48 -26.39 -17.21
C SER A 392 6.51 -26.23 -18.34
N PRO A 393 6.13 -25.63 -19.49
CA PRO A 393 7.07 -25.38 -20.58
C PRO A 393 8.10 -24.34 -20.14
N THR A 394 9.37 -24.73 -20.21
CA THR A 394 10.52 -23.86 -20.20
C THR A 394 10.45 -22.98 -21.45
N THR A 395 10.01 -21.75 -21.33
CA THR A 395 10.22 -20.75 -22.38
C THR A 395 11.53 -20.02 -22.09
N LEU A 396 12.43 -20.16 -23.04
CA LEU A 396 13.75 -19.53 -23.21
C LEU A 396 13.66 -18.01 -23.24
#